data_d6a71ace6e6d1c1ef79c17efeb1f63f0
#
_entry.id   d6a71ace6e6d1c1ef79c17efeb1f63f0
#
_cell.length_a   1.000
_cell.length_b   1.000
_cell.length_c   1.000
_cell.angle_alpha   90.00
_cell.angle_beta   90.00
_cell.angle_gamma   90.00
#
_symmetry.space_group_name_H-M   'P 1'
#
loop_
_entity.id
_entity.type
_entity.pdbx_description
1 polymer ?
#
loop_
_entity_poly.entity_id
_entity_poly.type
_entity_poly.pdbx_seq_one_letter_code
_entity_poly.pdbx_strand_id
1 'polypeptide(L)'
;MKKKIIAILMAGCMTCSLAACGSDEGEKGKEGKEKITFVLDWTPNTNHTGLYVAQEKGYFEDEGLDVEIVQPPEDGADALVASGKAQFGISFQDTMAPGVTGEDMLPTTAVAAVVQHNTSGIISRKGEGMDRPKGLEGKKYATWDAPIEKAMMQNVV
;
A
#
# COMPACT_ATOMS: atom_id res chain seq x y z
N MET A 1 24.46 -25.10 54.41
CA MET A 1 25.16 -24.48 53.25
C MET A 1 24.48 -24.81 51.93
N LYS A 2 24.10 -26.02 51.64
CA LYS A 2 23.47 -26.41 50.34
C LYS A 2 22.17 -25.65 49.99
N LYS A 3 21.31 -25.35 50.99
CA LYS A 3 20.05 -24.60 50.77
C LYS A 3 20.23 -23.13 50.41
N LYS A 4 21.34 -22.49 50.84
CA LYS A 4 21.65 -21.08 50.49
C LYS A 4 22.25 -20.92 49.09
N ILE A 5 22.94 -21.94 48.57
CA ILE A 5 23.48 -21.98 47.24
C ILE A 5 22.38 -22.15 46.19
N ILE A 6 21.34 -22.94 46.49
CA ILE A 6 20.20 -23.14 45.59
C ILE A 6 19.35 -21.86 45.49
N ALA A 7 19.21 -21.10 46.57
CA ALA A 7 18.48 -19.81 46.54
C ALA A 7 19.20 -18.73 45.72
N ILE A 8 20.51 -18.71 45.73
CA ILE A 8 21.32 -17.76 44.93
C ILE A 8 21.29 -18.14 43.42
N LEU A 9 21.26 -19.43 43.09
CA LEU A 9 21.12 -19.91 41.74
C LEU A 9 19.72 -19.62 41.13
N MET A 10 18.65 -19.72 41.93
CA MET A 10 17.29 -19.36 41.51
C MET A 10 17.11 -17.83 41.31
N ALA A 11 17.74 -17.01 42.18
CA ALA A 11 17.71 -15.54 42.00
C ALA A 11 18.47 -15.06 40.78
N GLY A 12 19.55 -15.75 40.38
CA GLY A 12 20.31 -15.44 39.16
C GLY A 12 19.60 -15.75 37.85
N CYS A 13 18.69 -16.75 37.83
CA CYS A 13 17.90 -17.08 36.64
C CYS A 13 16.71 -16.14 36.41
N MET A 14 16.21 -15.44 37.43
CA MET A 14 15.10 -14.49 37.28
C MET A 14 15.55 -13.12 36.70
N THR A 15 16.83 -12.79 36.77
CA THR A 15 17.32 -11.52 36.21
C THR A 15 17.67 -11.59 34.71
N CYS A 16 17.78 -12.79 34.13
CA CYS A 16 18.04 -12.97 32.70
C CYS A 16 16.76 -13.00 31.83
N SER A 17 15.56 -13.09 32.42
CA SER A 17 14.31 -13.17 31.68
C SER A 17 13.66 -11.81 31.35
N LEU A 18 14.25 -10.69 31.80
CA LEU A 18 13.77 -9.33 31.49
C LEU A 18 14.48 -8.66 30.32
N ALA A 19 15.47 -9.34 29.71
CA ALA A 19 16.19 -8.82 28.54
C ALA A 19 15.72 -9.43 27.19
N ALA A 20 14.62 -10.18 27.17
CA ALA A 20 14.08 -10.83 25.98
C ALA A 20 12.76 -10.19 25.51
N CYS A 21 12.44 -8.96 25.90
CA CYS A 21 11.61 -8.10 25.09
C CYS A 21 12.54 -7.45 24.04
N GLY A 22 12.91 -8.22 23.04
CA GLY A 22 13.36 -7.68 21.79
C GLY A 22 12.20 -6.88 21.23
N SER A 23 12.23 -5.54 21.39
CA SER A 23 11.58 -4.64 20.48
C SER A 23 12.02 -5.10 19.08
N ASP A 24 11.07 -5.44 18.25
CA ASP A 24 11.21 -5.48 16.81
C ASP A 24 11.63 -4.05 16.41
N GLU A 25 12.92 -3.78 16.51
CA GLU A 25 13.50 -2.58 15.94
C GLU A 25 13.40 -2.79 14.44
N GLY A 26 12.31 -2.29 13.86
CA GLY A 26 12.26 -2.06 12.43
C GLY A 26 13.59 -1.43 12.02
N GLU A 27 14.18 -1.96 10.98
CA GLU A 27 15.45 -1.55 10.43
C GLU A 27 15.53 -0.02 10.40
N LYS A 28 16.33 0.57 11.32
CA LYS A 28 16.49 2.02 11.37
C LYS A 28 17.07 2.47 10.04
N GLY A 29 16.45 3.48 9.44
CA GLY A 29 16.96 4.13 8.23
C GLY A 29 18.37 4.72 8.43
N LYS A 30 18.89 5.34 7.40
CA LYS A 30 20.26 5.92 7.42
C LYS A 30 20.45 6.87 8.60
N GLU A 31 21.42 6.60 9.46
CA GLU A 31 21.85 7.45 10.58
C GLU A 31 20.71 7.97 11.50
N GLY A 32 19.76 7.10 11.88
CA GLY A 32 18.67 7.45 12.80
C GLY A 32 17.41 7.96 12.12
N LYS A 33 17.34 7.95 10.78
CA LYS A 33 16.12 8.23 10.04
C LYS A 33 15.16 7.03 10.13
N GLU A 34 13.86 7.32 10.18
CA GLU A 34 12.82 6.29 10.13
C GLU A 34 12.73 5.70 8.71
N LYS A 35 12.83 4.38 8.59
CA LYS A 35 12.73 3.69 7.30
C LYS A 35 11.27 3.50 6.91
N ILE A 36 10.90 4.00 5.75
CA ILE A 36 9.55 3.91 5.19
C ILE A 36 9.62 3.21 3.84
N THR A 37 8.86 2.15 3.67
CA THR A 37 8.60 1.53 2.37
C THR A 37 7.30 2.08 1.80
N PHE A 38 7.39 2.72 0.62
CA PHE A 38 6.26 3.27 -0.11
C PHE A 38 6.04 2.48 -1.40
N VAL A 39 4.88 1.82 -1.52
CA VAL A 39 4.54 0.97 -2.68
C VAL A 39 3.77 1.77 -3.71
N LEU A 40 4.22 1.73 -4.97
CA LEU A 40 3.48 2.30 -6.09
C LEU A 40 2.29 1.40 -6.49
N ASP A 41 1.36 1.95 -7.26
CA ASP A 41 0.25 1.20 -7.87
C ASP A 41 0.65 0.49 -9.17
N TRP A 42 1.73 0.95 -9.81
CA TRP A 42 2.23 0.45 -11.09
C TRP A 42 3.72 0.73 -11.26
N THR A 43 4.26 0.41 -12.45
CA THR A 43 5.61 0.85 -12.81
C THR A 43 5.70 2.38 -12.75
N PRO A 44 6.86 2.95 -12.38
CA PRO A 44 7.05 4.39 -12.27
C PRO A 44 6.57 5.14 -13.51
N ASN A 45 5.74 6.15 -13.29
CA ASN A 45 5.16 6.99 -14.34
C ASN A 45 4.87 8.40 -13.81
N THR A 46 4.29 9.26 -14.62
CA THR A 46 4.05 10.67 -14.29
C THR A 46 3.09 10.89 -13.11
N ASN A 47 2.24 9.92 -12.76
CA ASN A 47 1.38 10.02 -11.57
C ASN A 47 2.19 9.98 -10.27
N HIS A 48 3.39 9.42 -10.31
CA HIS A 48 4.29 9.30 -9.16
C HIS A 48 5.27 10.48 -9.05
N THR A 49 5.17 11.50 -9.91
CA THR A 49 6.11 12.63 -9.95
C THR A 49 6.32 13.27 -8.58
N GLY A 50 5.26 13.44 -7.79
CA GLY A 50 5.35 14.05 -6.45
C GLY A 50 6.28 13.31 -5.49
N LEU A 51 6.23 11.97 -5.50
CA LEU A 51 7.08 11.12 -4.66
C LEU A 51 8.56 11.26 -5.06
N TYR A 52 8.86 11.17 -6.35
CA TYR A 52 10.22 11.28 -6.85
C TYR A 52 10.79 12.69 -6.68
N VAL A 53 9.97 13.73 -6.84
CA VAL A 53 10.38 15.11 -6.56
C VAL A 53 10.68 15.29 -5.06
N ALA A 54 9.87 14.73 -4.18
CA ALA A 54 10.12 14.78 -2.74
C ALA A 54 11.43 14.09 -2.37
N GLN A 55 11.72 12.94 -2.98
CA GLN A 55 12.98 12.21 -2.79
C GLN A 55 14.19 13.02 -3.31
N GLU A 56 14.13 13.50 -4.56
CA GLU A 56 15.22 14.26 -5.19
C GLU A 56 15.50 15.62 -4.53
N LYS A 57 14.45 16.24 -3.95
CA LYS A 57 14.58 17.51 -3.22
C LYS A 57 14.97 17.35 -1.76
N GLY A 58 15.07 16.11 -1.26
CA GLY A 58 15.41 15.83 0.12
C GLY A 58 14.29 16.08 1.13
N TYR A 59 13.04 16.25 0.70
CA TYR A 59 11.92 16.56 1.59
C TYR A 59 11.65 15.45 2.60
N PHE A 60 11.83 14.19 2.21
CA PHE A 60 11.73 13.07 3.14
C PHE A 60 12.86 13.10 4.17
N GLU A 61 14.08 13.42 3.74
CA GLU A 61 15.23 13.49 4.62
C GLU A 61 15.11 14.64 5.62
N ASP A 62 14.57 15.78 5.20
CA ASP A 62 14.31 16.94 6.07
C ASP A 62 13.33 16.60 7.20
N GLU A 63 12.41 15.67 6.95
CA GLU A 63 11.45 15.14 7.93
C GLU A 63 12.00 13.93 8.72
N GLY A 64 13.27 13.59 8.54
CA GLY A 64 13.89 12.46 9.24
C GLY A 64 13.49 11.08 8.73
N LEU A 65 13.02 11.00 7.47
CA LEU A 65 12.58 9.77 6.84
C LEU A 65 13.62 9.26 5.82
N ASP A 66 13.78 7.92 5.76
CA ASP A 66 14.48 7.21 4.69
C ASP A 66 13.43 6.42 3.89
N VAL A 67 12.96 7.02 2.79
CA VAL A 67 11.85 6.47 2.01
C VAL A 67 12.36 5.64 0.85
N GLU A 68 12.03 4.36 0.86
CA GLU A 68 12.24 3.44 -0.25
C GLU A 68 10.96 3.34 -1.09
N ILE A 69 11.03 3.77 -2.36
CA ILE A 69 9.91 3.69 -3.30
C ILE A 69 10.02 2.39 -4.10
N VAL A 70 9.04 1.50 -3.97
CA VAL A 70 9.05 0.18 -4.60
C VAL A 70 7.85 -0.01 -5.53
N GLN A 71 8.02 -0.87 -6.54
CA GLN A 71 6.92 -1.27 -7.41
C GLN A 71 5.99 -2.26 -6.69
N PRO A 72 4.70 -2.32 -7.06
CA PRO A 72 3.77 -3.26 -6.45
C PRO A 72 4.14 -4.70 -6.81
N PRO A 73 3.94 -5.65 -5.87
CA PRO A 73 3.92 -7.08 -6.19
C PRO A 73 2.64 -7.44 -6.98
N GLU A 74 2.54 -8.70 -7.40
CA GLU A 74 1.37 -9.23 -8.11
C GLU A 74 0.06 -9.03 -7.31
N ASP A 75 0.13 -9.16 -5.98
CA ASP A 75 -1.01 -8.99 -5.06
C ASP A 75 -1.41 -7.52 -4.82
N GLY A 76 -0.66 -6.57 -5.38
CA GLY A 76 -0.92 -5.14 -5.28
C GLY A 76 -0.40 -4.47 -4.01
N ALA A 77 -0.52 -3.14 -3.96
CA ALA A 77 -0.03 -2.32 -2.86
C ALA A 77 -0.84 -2.53 -1.56
N ASP A 78 -2.17 -2.69 -1.67
CA ASP A 78 -3.06 -2.84 -0.51
C ASP A 78 -2.69 -4.04 0.35
N ALA A 79 -2.40 -5.19 -0.26
CA ALA A 79 -1.99 -6.41 0.45
C ALA A 79 -0.64 -6.22 1.17
N LEU A 80 0.30 -5.51 0.55
CA LEU A 80 1.61 -5.27 1.14
C LEU A 80 1.51 -4.35 2.36
N VAL A 81 0.71 -3.29 2.28
CA VAL A 81 0.44 -2.38 3.40
C VAL A 81 -0.34 -3.09 4.50
N ALA A 82 -1.40 -3.82 4.15
CA ALA A 82 -2.20 -4.57 5.11
C ALA A 82 -1.40 -5.61 5.92
N SER A 83 -0.38 -6.20 5.29
CA SER A 83 0.53 -7.16 5.95
C SER A 83 1.63 -6.50 6.80
N GLY A 84 1.71 -5.18 6.82
CA GLY A 84 2.75 -4.42 7.54
C GLY A 84 4.13 -4.44 6.88
N LYS A 85 4.25 -4.99 5.68
CA LYS A 85 5.52 -5.02 4.93
C LYS A 85 5.85 -3.69 4.25
N ALA A 86 4.87 -2.81 4.12
CA ALA A 86 5.03 -1.43 3.70
C ALA A 86 4.17 -0.53 4.59
N GLN A 87 4.62 0.72 4.78
CA GLN A 87 3.91 1.70 5.60
C GLN A 87 2.88 2.46 4.79
N PHE A 88 3.17 2.73 3.53
CA PHE A 88 2.29 3.46 2.62
C PHE A 88 2.22 2.79 1.25
N GLY A 89 1.12 3.04 0.54
CA GLY A 89 0.96 2.59 -0.84
C GLY A 89 -0.04 3.45 -1.60
N ILE A 90 0.11 3.49 -2.91
CA ILE A 90 -0.89 4.07 -3.79
C ILE A 90 -1.91 2.99 -4.13
N SER A 91 -3.17 3.31 -3.98
CA SER A 91 -4.29 2.45 -4.32
C SER A 91 -5.38 3.23 -5.04
N PHE A 92 -6.39 2.53 -5.50
CA PHE A 92 -7.57 3.10 -6.14
C PHE A 92 -8.81 2.88 -5.28
N GLN A 93 -9.75 3.80 -5.36
CA GLN A 93 -10.98 3.74 -4.60
C GLN A 93 -11.75 2.42 -4.84
N ASP A 94 -11.78 1.95 -6.08
CA ASP A 94 -12.46 0.72 -6.50
C ASP A 94 -11.76 -0.56 -6.02
N THR A 95 -10.44 -0.53 -5.87
CA THR A 95 -9.65 -1.63 -5.30
C THR A 95 -9.74 -1.63 -3.77
N MET A 96 -9.65 -0.46 -3.16
CA MET A 96 -9.65 -0.31 -1.71
C MET A 96 -11.04 -0.56 -1.10
N ALA A 97 -12.13 -0.13 -1.76
CA ALA A 97 -13.48 -0.23 -1.21
C ALA A 97 -13.89 -1.67 -0.82
N PRO A 98 -13.71 -2.71 -1.65
CA PRO A 98 -13.98 -4.10 -1.25
C PRO A 98 -13.11 -4.54 -0.06
N GLY A 99 -11.85 -4.11 -0.01
CA GLY A 99 -10.92 -4.45 1.06
C GLY A 99 -11.29 -3.87 2.42
N VAL A 100 -11.99 -2.73 2.47
CA VAL A 100 -12.39 -2.09 3.73
C VAL A 100 -13.85 -2.30 4.11
N THR A 101 -14.66 -2.91 3.24
CA THR A 101 -16.10 -3.16 3.47
C THR A 101 -16.49 -4.63 3.39
N GLY A 102 -15.60 -5.51 2.96
CA GLY A 102 -15.84 -6.96 2.84
C GLY A 102 -15.81 -7.69 4.18
N GLU A 103 -16.09 -8.98 4.15
CA GLU A 103 -16.01 -9.85 5.35
C GLU A 103 -14.55 -10.00 5.83
N ASP A 104 -13.59 -10.05 4.90
CA ASP A 104 -12.15 -10.12 5.16
C ASP A 104 -11.53 -8.72 5.00
N MET A 105 -11.86 -7.81 5.91
CA MET A 105 -11.37 -6.43 5.86
C MET A 105 -9.84 -6.34 5.98
N LEU A 106 -9.22 -5.64 5.04
CA LEU A 106 -7.82 -5.29 5.11
C LEU A 106 -7.62 -4.13 6.11
N PRO A 107 -6.66 -4.22 7.04
CA PRO A 107 -6.38 -3.19 8.03
C PRO A 107 -5.62 -2.00 7.38
N THR A 108 -6.25 -1.34 6.42
CA THR A 108 -5.71 -0.19 5.69
C THR A 108 -6.61 1.03 5.86
N THR A 109 -6.01 2.23 5.78
CA THR A 109 -6.73 3.50 5.91
C THR A 109 -6.29 4.45 4.81
N ALA A 110 -7.24 5.05 4.09
CA ALA A 110 -6.95 6.12 3.14
C ALA A 110 -6.56 7.40 3.91
N VAL A 111 -5.34 7.88 3.72
CA VAL A 111 -4.80 9.06 4.42
C VAL A 111 -4.76 10.32 3.55
N ALA A 112 -4.73 10.16 2.23
CA ALA A 112 -4.71 11.27 1.29
C ALA A 112 -5.27 10.87 -0.08
N ALA A 113 -5.82 11.81 -0.81
CA ALA A 113 -6.18 11.67 -2.22
C ALA A 113 -5.15 12.39 -3.10
N VAL A 114 -4.47 11.64 -3.96
CA VAL A 114 -3.51 12.21 -4.93
C VAL A 114 -4.25 12.83 -6.11
N VAL A 115 -5.31 12.15 -6.58
CA VAL A 115 -6.18 12.62 -7.66
C VAL A 115 -7.60 12.76 -7.11
N GLN A 116 -8.18 13.96 -7.24
CA GLN A 116 -9.48 14.28 -6.65
C GLN A 116 -10.68 13.90 -7.53
N HIS A 117 -10.45 13.63 -8.80
CA HIS A 117 -11.50 13.29 -9.75
C HIS A 117 -11.15 12.00 -10.48
N ASN A 118 -12.18 11.22 -10.82
CA ASN A 118 -11.99 10.04 -11.66
C ASN A 118 -11.49 10.46 -13.05
N THR A 119 -10.37 9.89 -13.46
CA THR A 119 -9.71 10.14 -14.76
C THR A 119 -9.96 9.02 -15.77
N SER A 120 -10.70 7.98 -15.37
CA SER A 120 -11.02 6.86 -16.26
C SER A 120 -11.99 7.28 -17.36
N GLY A 121 -11.80 6.73 -18.55
CA GLY A 121 -12.67 6.96 -19.68
C GLY A 121 -12.64 5.78 -20.65
N ILE A 122 -13.70 5.66 -21.45
CA ILE A 122 -13.76 4.69 -22.55
C ILE A 122 -13.23 5.34 -23.79
N ILE A 123 -12.28 4.72 -24.45
CA ILE A 123 -11.74 5.17 -25.73
C ILE A 123 -12.23 4.27 -26.87
N SER A 124 -12.52 4.88 -28.00
CA SER A 124 -12.92 4.18 -29.23
C SER A 124 -12.31 4.85 -30.47
N ARG A 125 -12.41 4.17 -31.60
CA ARG A 125 -12.04 4.80 -32.87
C ARG A 125 -13.09 5.85 -33.25
N LYS A 126 -12.62 6.99 -33.72
CA LYS A 126 -13.48 8.07 -34.23
C LYS A 126 -14.33 7.57 -35.39
N GLY A 127 -15.60 7.88 -35.39
CA GLY A 127 -16.53 7.52 -36.47
C GLY A 127 -17.20 6.17 -36.38
N GLU A 128 -16.93 5.42 -35.31
CA GLU A 128 -17.54 4.09 -35.04
C GLU A 128 -18.91 4.17 -34.33
N GLY A 129 -19.44 5.37 -34.12
CA GLY A 129 -20.72 5.60 -33.45
C GLY A 129 -20.71 5.37 -31.94
N MET A 130 -19.53 5.26 -31.32
CA MET A 130 -19.34 5.04 -29.89
C MET A 130 -19.09 6.36 -29.14
N ASP A 131 -19.79 7.41 -29.50
CA ASP A 131 -19.72 8.75 -28.91
C ASP A 131 -20.69 8.94 -27.71
N ARG A 132 -21.45 7.91 -27.39
CA ARG A 132 -22.43 7.85 -26.31
C ARG A 132 -22.66 6.41 -25.85
N PRO A 133 -23.15 6.18 -24.61
CA PRO A 133 -23.35 4.85 -24.05
C PRO A 133 -24.08 3.88 -25.00
N LYS A 134 -25.18 4.29 -25.59
CA LYS A 134 -25.95 3.46 -26.53
C LYS A 134 -25.13 2.95 -27.73
N GLY A 135 -24.08 3.66 -28.13
CA GLY A 135 -23.20 3.22 -29.21
C GLY A 135 -22.28 2.06 -28.83
N LEU A 136 -22.23 1.69 -27.55
CA LEU A 136 -21.42 0.58 -27.05
C LEU A 136 -22.16 -0.76 -27.10
N GLU A 137 -23.48 -0.76 -27.30
CA GLU A 137 -24.28 -1.99 -27.40
C GLU A 137 -23.72 -2.95 -28.46
N GLY A 138 -23.51 -4.20 -28.08
CA GLY A 138 -22.99 -5.26 -28.95
C GLY A 138 -21.52 -5.11 -29.37
N LYS A 139 -20.80 -4.13 -28.83
CA LYS A 139 -19.37 -3.94 -29.09
C LYS A 139 -18.50 -4.76 -28.14
N LYS A 140 -17.28 -5.05 -28.58
CA LYS A 140 -16.27 -5.68 -27.71
C LYS A 140 -15.56 -4.63 -26.90
N TYR A 141 -15.56 -4.78 -25.60
CA TYR A 141 -14.84 -3.93 -24.65
C TYR A 141 -13.58 -4.66 -24.14
N ALA A 142 -12.43 -4.02 -24.29
CA ALA A 142 -11.17 -4.49 -23.70
C ALA A 142 -11.03 -3.88 -22.31
N THR A 143 -10.79 -4.72 -21.32
CA THR A 143 -10.75 -4.37 -19.91
C THR A 143 -9.63 -5.14 -19.22
N TRP A 144 -9.24 -4.73 -18.02
CA TRP A 144 -8.39 -5.47 -17.09
C TRP A 144 -9.11 -6.62 -16.39
N ASP A 145 -10.36 -6.87 -16.74
CA ASP A 145 -11.25 -7.89 -16.16
C ASP A 145 -11.59 -7.65 -14.67
N ALA A 146 -11.40 -6.44 -14.18
CA ALA A 146 -11.77 -6.09 -12.82
C ALA A 146 -13.31 -6.12 -12.65
N PRO A 147 -13.83 -6.66 -11.53
CA PRO A 147 -15.28 -6.73 -11.28
C PRO A 147 -15.99 -5.38 -11.36
N ILE A 148 -15.34 -4.31 -10.91
CA ILE A 148 -15.86 -2.93 -10.95
C ILE A 148 -16.05 -2.44 -12.39
N GLU A 149 -15.14 -2.74 -13.30
CA GLU A 149 -15.24 -2.35 -14.70
C GLU A 149 -16.45 -3.01 -15.37
N LYS A 150 -16.68 -4.32 -15.08
CA LYS A 150 -17.86 -5.03 -15.55
C LYS A 150 -19.14 -4.41 -15.01
N ALA A 151 -19.18 -4.11 -13.70
CA ALA A 151 -20.34 -3.48 -13.07
C ALA A 151 -20.61 -2.08 -13.66
N MET A 152 -19.58 -1.28 -13.89
CA MET A 152 -19.72 0.03 -14.54
C MET A 152 -20.29 -0.10 -15.95
N MET A 153 -19.75 -1.01 -16.77
CA MET A 153 -20.23 -1.23 -18.14
C MET A 153 -21.69 -1.71 -18.16
N GLN A 154 -22.07 -2.62 -17.27
CA GLN A 154 -23.44 -3.10 -17.15
C GLN A 154 -24.44 -2.01 -16.74
N ASN A 155 -24.01 -0.96 -16.08
CA ASN A 155 -24.84 0.17 -15.69
C ASN A 155 -24.90 1.29 -16.74
N VAL A 156 -23.97 1.29 -17.68
CA VAL A 156 -23.85 2.35 -18.71
C VAL A 156 -24.53 1.92 -20.02
N VAL A 157 -24.59 0.61 -20.31
CA VAL A 157 -25.14 0.01 -21.55
C VAL A 157 -26.41 -0.84 -21.23
#